data_475316672603e977c18e4feef33c1346
#
_entry.id   475316672603e977c18e4feef33c1346
#
_cell.length_a   1.000
_cell.length_b   1.000
_cell.length_c   1.000
_cell.angle_alpha   90.00
_cell.angle_beta   90.00
_cell.angle_gamma   90.00
#
_symmetry.space_group_name_H-M   'P 1'
#
loop_
_entity.id
_entity.type
_entity.pdbx_description
1 polymer ?
#
loop_
_entity_poly.entity_id
_entity_poly.type
_entity_poly.pdbx_seq_one_letter_code
_entity_poly.pdbx_strand_id
1 'polypeptide(L)'
;MELNHVYALIAMNGLESSRNSLARQAVDRALAAAEILSPALDLALESPEEFAAKVRAAGQAARKLRGRAARTLEKENFSALKAMGVMEEAPALMGSDMLYATSGVELLMWRGEEGAWRKAVEEFRAELLELGEPTVECGALFWLLRESCVLNELFSTREQDEVQSRVTALATENPVWRCLVEEEFHDALVALGLKAMRAKRAMFRNPYLEGVALFFPFLERRASIFIDQVVLGTTVKERRTAVVEYLKARGHRVREVPNGSETLLEIDGSFYRAWPTTRTVRLPIQGMALVPVYL
;
A
#
# COMPACT_ATOMS: atom_id res chain seq x y z
N MET A 1 0.63 19.19 5.39
CA MET A 1 1.06 18.16 6.37
C MET A 1 2.55 18.00 6.22
N GLU A 2 3.24 17.60 7.28
CA GLU A 2 4.67 17.27 7.21
C GLU A 2 4.89 15.95 6.44
N LEU A 3 6.07 15.75 5.87
CA LEU A 3 6.39 14.57 5.04
C LEU A 3 6.10 13.24 5.73
N ASN A 4 6.45 13.09 7.01
CA ASN A 4 6.18 11.88 7.79
C ASN A 4 4.68 11.59 7.91
N HIS A 5 3.85 12.61 8.08
CA HIS A 5 2.40 12.46 8.14
C HIS A 5 1.77 12.13 6.77
N VAL A 6 2.26 12.75 5.68
CA VAL A 6 1.80 12.40 4.33
C VAL A 6 2.18 10.96 4.00
N TYR A 7 3.44 10.59 4.27
CA TYR A 7 3.90 9.22 4.11
C TYR A 7 3.06 8.23 4.93
N ALA A 8 2.84 8.52 6.22
CA ALA A 8 2.07 7.65 7.09
C ALA A 8 0.61 7.50 6.61
N LEU A 9 -0.04 8.59 6.19
CA LEU A 9 -1.41 8.57 5.66
C LEU A 9 -1.51 7.64 4.43
N ILE A 10 -0.55 7.72 3.52
CA ILE A 10 -0.55 6.88 2.31
C ILE A 10 -0.18 5.43 2.66
N ALA A 11 0.92 5.23 3.40
CA ALA A 11 1.52 3.92 3.59
C ALA A 11 0.81 3.07 4.66
N MET A 12 0.19 3.67 5.66
CA MET A 12 -0.53 2.94 6.70
C MET A 12 -1.96 2.58 6.30
N ASN A 13 -2.55 3.26 5.31
CA ASN A 13 -3.90 2.94 4.85
C ASN A 13 -4.03 1.48 4.41
N GLY A 14 -4.97 0.75 5.00
CA GLY A 14 -5.18 -0.68 4.75
C GLY A 14 -4.18 -1.63 5.43
N LEU A 15 -3.27 -1.10 6.26
CA LEU A 15 -2.32 -1.91 7.00
C LEU A 15 -2.97 -2.48 8.26
N GLU A 16 -2.93 -3.81 8.41
CA GLU A 16 -3.46 -4.48 9.60
C GLU A 16 -2.64 -4.15 10.85
N SER A 17 -3.28 -3.60 11.88
CA SER A 17 -2.61 -3.15 13.11
C SER A 17 -2.12 -4.30 13.98
N SER A 18 -2.71 -5.49 13.86
CA SER A 18 -2.42 -6.67 14.67
C SER A 18 -1.37 -7.61 14.07
N ARG A 19 -1.15 -7.57 12.76
CA ARG A 19 -0.30 -8.52 12.04
C ARG A 19 1.13 -8.00 11.88
N ASN A 20 2.09 -8.74 12.41
CA ASN A 20 3.50 -8.48 12.14
C ASN A 20 3.91 -9.13 10.79
N SER A 21 3.86 -8.36 9.72
CA SER A 21 4.24 -8.79 8.37
C SER A 21 5.53 -8.10 7.92
N LEU A 22 6.19 -8.63 6.89
CA LEU A 22 7.36 -7.95 6.29
C LEU A 22 6.95 -6.62 5.65
N ALA A 23 5.77 -6.56 5.05
CA ALA A 23 5.23 -5.33 4.51
C ALA A 23 5.08 -4.24 5.59
N ARG A 24 4.55 -4.60 6.77
CA ARG A 24 4.46 -3.67 7.91
C ARG A 24 5.84 -3.21 8.37
N GLN A 25 6.79 -4.14 8.51
CA GLN A 25 8.16 -3.78 8.90
C GLN A 25 8.83 -2.82 7.90
N ALA A 26 8.55 -2.98 6.61
CA ALA A 26 9.04 -2.06 5.58
C ALA A 26 8.42 -0.66 5.73
N VAL A 27 7.11 -0.58 6.00
CA VAL A 27 6.42 0.69 6.28
C VAL A 27 6.98 1.36 7.54
N ASP A 28 7.15 0.63 8.64
CA ASP A 28 7.71 1.17 9.88
C ASP A 28 9.12 1.74 9.71
N ARG A 29 9.96 1.06 8.93
CA ARG A 29 11.33 1.53 8.62
C ARG A 29 11.31 2.82 7.81
N ALA A 30 10.49 2.87 6.78
CA ALA A 30 10.36 4.07 5.98
C ALA A 30 9.77 5.24 6.80
N LEU A 31 8.90 4.95 7.75
CA LEU A 31 8.40 5.95 8.69
C LEU A 31 9.53 6.54 9.56
N ALA A 32 10.46 5.71 10.04
CA ALA A 32 11.63 6.21 10.76
C ALA A 32 12.55 7.07 9.89
N ALA A 33 12.67 6.75 8.61
CA ALA A 33 13.40 7.61 7.68
C ALA A 33 12.67 8.93 7.45
N ALA A 34 11.33 8.89 7.33
CA ALA A 34 10.50 10.08 7.15
C ALA A 34 10.63 11.07 8.32
N GLU A 35 10.65 10.58 9.57
CA GLU A 35 10.84 11.41 10.76
C GLU A 35 12.16 12.20 10.74
N ILE A 36 13.23 11.60 10.24
CA ILE A 36 14.54 12.24 10.15
C ILE A 36 14.58 13.22 8.98
N LEU A 37 13.93 12.88 7.88
CA LEU A 37 14.02 13.65 6.65
C LEU A 37 13.04 14.83 6.63
N SER A 38 11.87 14.71 7.29
CA SER A 38 10.83 15.74 7.31
C SER A 38 11.36 17.13 7.71
N PRO A 39 12.10 17.30 8.83
CA PRO A 39 12.65 18.61 9.22
C PRO A 39 13.87 19.06 8.41
N ALA A 40 14.36 18.24 7.49
CA ALA A 40 15.56 18.49 6.71
C ALA A 40 15.32 18.79 5.22
N LEU A 41 14.07 18.92 4.79
CA LEU A 41 13.72 19.11 3.38
C LEU A 41 14.29 20.42 2.81
N ASP A 42 14.29 21.50 3.61
CA ASP A 42 14.82 22.80 3.18
C ASP A 42 16.30 22.74 2.83
N LEU A 43 17.07 21.84 3.48
CA LEU A 43 18.49 21.63 3.17
C LEU A 43 18.73 21.19 1.71
N ALA A 44 17.74 20.61 1.07
CA ALA A 44 17.89 20.21 -0.33
C ALA A 44 18.15 21.40 -1.27
N LEU A 45 17.63 22.56 -0.93
CA LEU A 45 17.84 23.80 -1.69
C LEU A 45 19.06 24.58 -1.18
N GLU A 46 19.31 24.58 0.13
CA GLU A 46 20.36 25.36 0.77
C GLU A 46 21.73 24.66 0.69
N SER A 47 21.77 23.34 0.93
CA SER A 47 22.98 22.53 0.98
C SER A 47 22.70 21.08 0.55
N PRO A 48 22.71 20.76 -0.76
CA PRO A 48 22.46 19.42 -1.25
C PRO A 48 23.36 18.32 -0.65
N GLU A 49 24.58 18.67 -0.25
CA GLU A 49 25.51 17.73 0.39
C GLU A 49 25.06 17.36 1.81
N GLU A 50 24.58 18.35 2.59
CA GLU A 50 24.02 18.13 3.92
C GLU A 50 22.72 17.36 3.83
N PHE A 51 21.87 17.65 2.84
CA PHE A 51 20.67 16.89 2.56
C PHE A 51 21.02 15.42 2.25
N ALA A 52 21.99 15.17 1.40
CA ALA A 52 22.44 13.81 1.11
C ALA A 52 22.99 13.07 2.35
N ALA A 53 23.64 13.79 3.27
CA ALA A 53 24.06 13.23 4.55
C ALA A 53 22.85 12.86 5.42
N LYS A 54 21.77 13.69 5.42
CA LYS A 54 20.51 13.37 6.11
C LYS A 54 19.79 12.16 5.49
N VAL A 55 19.74 12.04 4.18
CA VAL A 55 19.17 10.87 3.49
C VAL A 55 19.89 9.59 3.91
N ARG A 56 21.24 9.58 3.92
CA ARG A 56 22.03 8.43 4.41
C ARG A 56 21.78 8.12 5.89
N ALA A 57 21.68 9.16 6.74
CA ALA A 57 21.38 8.97 8.16
C ALA A 57 19.98 8.39 8.36
N ALA A 58 19.00 8.85 7.61
CA ALA A 58 17.62 8.34 7.61
C ALA A 58 17.58 6.87 7.17
N GLY A 59 18.27 6.50 6.10
CA GLY A 59 18.42 5.12 5.64
C GLY A 59 19.08 4.21 6.69
N GLN A 60 20.11 4.70 7.39
CA GLN A 60 20.74 3.94 8.48
C GLN A 60 19.82 3.72 9.68
N ALA A 61 19.05 4.73 10.06
CA ALA A 61 18.07 4.62 11.14
C ALA A 61 16.96 3.62 10.78
N ALA A 62 16.46 3.68 9.55
CA ALA A 62 15.49 2.73 9.02
C ALA A 62 16.00 1.29 9.10
N ARG A 63 17.24 1.03 8.67
CA ARG A 63 17.86 -0.31 8.76
C ARG A 63 17.99 -0.83 10.18
N LYS A 64 18.14 0.05 11.17
CA LYS A 64 18.30 -0.31 12.59
C LYS A 64 16.99 -0.48 13.34
N LEU A 65 15.90 0.07 12.84
CA LEU A 65 14.59 0.03 13.51
C LEU A 65 14.10 -1.40 13.69
N ARG A 66 13.72 -1.77 14.91
CA ARG A 66 13.19 -3.11 15.25
C ARG A 66 12.21 -3.05 16.43
N GLY A 67 11.35 -4.04 16.47
CA GLY A 67 10.60 -4.44 17.66
C GLY A 67 9.76 -3.33 18.31
N ARG A 68 10.04 -3.01 19.57
CA ARG A 68 9.25 -2.05 20.34
C ARG A 68 9.35 -0.62 19.78
N ALA A 69 10.52 -0.20 19.32
CA ALA A 69 10.70 1.14 18.78
C ALA A 69 9.85 1.37 17.51
N ALA A 70 9.76 0.36 16.63
CA ALA A 70 8.91 0.42 15.45
C ALA A 70 7.43 0.60 15.82
N ARG A 71 6.94 -0.19 16.79
CA ARG A 71 5.54 -0.09 17.26
C ARG A 71 5.23 1.24 17.95
N THR A 72 6.18 1.81 18.67
CA THR A 72 6.01 3.13 19.30
C THR A 72 5.87 4.21 18.23
N LEU A 73 6.78 4.22 17.26
CA LEU A 73 6.77 5.18 16.17
C LEU A 73 5.48 5.10 15.34
N GLU A 74 5.04 3.90 14.98
CA GLU A 74 3.76 3.68 14.29
C GLU A 74 2.59 4.26 15.09
N LYS A 75 2.54 3.97 16.40
CA LYS A 75 1.49 4.47 17.29
C LYS A 75 1.48 5.99 17.42
N GLU A 76 2.63 6.62 17.49
CA GLU A 76 2.77 8.08 17.58
C GLU A 76 2.24 8.74 16.31
N ASN A 77 2.64 8.25 15.14
CA ASN A 77 2.14 8.76 13.86
C ASN A 77 0.64 8.52 13.66
N PHE A 78 0.15 7.31 14.02
CA PHE A 78 -1.28 7.06 14.00
C PHE A 78 -2.05 8.01 14.92
N SER A 79 -1.56 8.23 16.14
CA SER A 79 -2.20 9.14 17.09
C SER A 79 -2.25 10.58 16.59
N ALA A 80 -1.19 11.05 15.94
CA ALA A 80 -1.14 12.36 15.30
C ALA A 80 -2.16 12.47 14.17
N LEU A 81 -2.18 11.50 13.24
CA LEU A 81 -3.13 11.48 12.13
C LEU A 81 -4.59 11.35 12.59
N LYS A 82 -4.83 10.58 13.65
CA LYS A 82 -6.15 10.47 14.30
C LYS A 82 -6.59 11.80 14.91
N ALA A 83 -5.67 12.50 15.59
CA ALA A 83 -5.94 13.82 16.15
C ALA A 83 -6.25 14.88 15.08
N MET A 84 -5.65 14.74 13.88
CA MET A 84 -5.97 15.56 12.70
C MET A 84 -7.30 15.17 12.04
N GLY A 85 -7.94 14.06 12.44
CA GLY A 85 -9.15 13.55 11.82
C GLY A 85 -8.96 12.89 10.45
N VAL A 86 -7.72 12.59 10.06
CA VAL A 86 -7.39 12.03 8.73
C VAL A 86 -7.13 10.52 8.74
N MET A 87 -7.15 9.87 9.90
CA MET A 87 -7.01 8.41 10.04
C MET A 87 -7.82 7.87 11.21
N GLU A 88 -8.34 6.66 11.04
CA GLU A 88 -9.13 5.94 12.03
C GLU A 88 -8.73 4.46 12.11
N GLU A 89 -9.11 3.76 13.18
CA GLU A 89 -9.14 2.30 13.24
C GLU A 89 -10.44 1.79 12.61
N ALA A 90 -10.32 0.77 11.76
CA ALA A 90 -11.45 0.14 11.09
C ALA A 90 -11.28 -1.38 11.07
N PRO A 91 -12.35 -2.16 10.87
CA PRO A 91 -12.23 -3.60 10.67
C PRO A 91 -11.31 -3.90 9.48
N ALA A 92 -10.39 -4.85 9.65
CA ALA A 92 -9.53 -5.31 8.57
C ALA A 92 -10.29 -6.25 7.64
N LEU A 93 -10.08 -6.10 6.33
CA LEU A 93 -10.76 -6.92 5.32
C LEU A 93 -10.51 -8.43 5.52
N MET A 94 -9.32 -8.81 6.00
CA MET A 94 -9.00 -10.19 6.35
C MET A 94 -9.94 -10.77 7.42
N GLY A 95 -10.47 -9.95 8.32
CA GLY A 95 -11.50 -10.36 9.29
C GLY A 95 -12.82 -10.83 8.66
N SER A 96 -13.02 -10.51 7.39
CA SER A 96 -14.16 -10.97 6.58
C SER A 96 -13.92 -12.29 5.85
N ASP A 97 -12.67 -12.81 5.83
CA ASP A 97 -12.38 -14.15 5.30
C ASP A 97 -13.07 -15.22 6.15
N MET A 98 -13.59 -16.26 5.50
CA MET A 98 -14.30 -17.36 6.11
C MET A 98 -13.58 -17.97 7.34
N LEU A 99 -12.24 -18.05 7.31
CA LEU A 99 -11.47 -18.64 8.40
C LEU A 99 -11.41 -17.72 9.64
N TYR A 100 -11.42 -16.41 9.43
CA TYR A 100 -11.37 -15.43 10.53
C TYR A 100 -12.75 -15.00 11.01
N ALA A 101 -13.72 -14.90 10.10
CA ALA A 101 -15.09 -14.49 10.43
C ALA A 101 -15.76 -15.39 11.47
N THR A 102 -15.37 -16.67 11.54
CA THR A 102 -15.87 -17.66 12.50
C THR A 102 -15.03 -17.79 13.77
N SER A 103 -13.84 -17.17 13.82
CA SER A 103 -12.90 -17.29 14.93
C SER A 103 -13.25 -16.40 16.14
N GLY A 104 -14.11 -15.40 15.96
CA GLY A 104 -14.41 -14.38 16.98
C GLY A 104 -13.26 -13.39 17.22
N VAL A 105 -12.18 -13.45 16.44
CA VAL A 105 -11.05 -12.52 16.52
C VAL A 105 -11.35 -11.29 15.66
N GLU A 106 -11.40 -10.13 16.30
CA GLU A 106 -11.50 -8.87 15.58
C GLU A 106 -10.11 -8.46 15.07
N LEU A 107 -9.99 -8.36 13.75
CA LEU A 107 -8.79 -7.84 13.10
C LEU A 107 -9.04 -6.38 12.72
N LEU A 108 -8.13 -5.51 13.12
CA LEU A 108 -8.20 -4.06 12.86
C LEU A 108 -7.12 -3.63 11.87
N MET A 109 -7.41 -2.56 11.14
CA MET A 109 -6.47 -1.89 10.23
C MET A 109 -6.52 -0.38 10.43
N TRP A 110 -5.48 0.29 9.98
CA TRP A 110 -5.48 1.74 9.83
C TRP A 110 -6.21 2.13 8.54
N ARG A 111 -7.15 3.04 8.64
CA ARG A 111 -7.93 3.52 7.50
C ARG A 111 -7.86 5.04 7.41
N GLY A 112 -7.30 5.54 6.30
CA GLY A 112 -7.28 6.95 5.99
C GLY A 112 -8.70 7.50 5.75
N GLU A 113 -8.92 8.76 6.13
CA GLU A 113 -10.10 9.50 5.65
C GLU A 113 -10.03 9.57 4.12
N GLU A 114 -11.13 9.25 3.43
CA GLU A 114 -11.12 9.00 1.98
C GLU A 114 -10.66 10.23 1.18
N GLY A 115 -11.14 11.41 1.55
CA GLY A 115 -10.80 12.66 0.87
C GLY A 115 -9.33 13.03 1.07
N ALA A 116 -8.86 12.95 2.32
CA ALA A 116 -7.47 13.29 2.65
C ALA A 116 -6.47 12.30 2.02
N TRP A 117 -6.77 10.99 2.12
CA TRP A 117 -5.93 9.96 1.51
C TRP A 117 -5.87 10.10 -0.01
N ARG A 118 -7.04 10.21 -0.66
CA ARG A 118 -7.13 10.35 -2.12
C ARG A 118 -6.41 11.60 -2.61
N LYS A 119 -6.61 12.73 -1.92
CA LYS A 119 -5.91 13.97 -2.25
C LYS A 119 -4.39 13.79 -2.17
N ALA A 120 -3.86 13.22 -1.08
CA ALA A 120 -2.42 13.00 -0.93
C ALA A 120 -1.84 12.09 -2.02
N VAL A 121 -2.57 11.02 -2.39
CA VAL A 121 -2.16 10.11 -3.46
C VAL A 121 -2.17 10.80 -4.82
N GLU A 122 -3.25 11.53 -5.15
CA GLU A 122 -3.37 12.18 -6.46
C GLU A 122 -2.39 13.34 -6.63
N GLU A 123 -2.13 14.13 -5.58
CA GLU A 123 -1.09 15.17 -5.61
C GLU A 123 0.29 14.57 -5.88
N PHE A 124 0.66 13.49 -5.17
CA PHE A 124 1.91 12.78 -5.40
C PHE A 124 2.01 12.19 -6.82
N ARG A 125 0.93 11.58 -7.32
CA ARG A 125 0.87 11.03 -8.67
C ARG A 125 1.00 12.11 -9.74
N ALA A 126 0.30 13.22 -9.57
CA ALA A 126 0.33 14.35 -10.50
C ALA A 126 1.74 14.91 -10.65
N GLU A 127 2.46 15.15 -9.55
CA GLU A 127 3.84 15.63 -9.60
C GLU A 127 4.79 14.69 -10.36
N LEU A 128 4.57 13.37 -10.28
CA LEU A 128 5.42 12.39 -10.97
C LEU A 128 5.01 12.10 -12.43
N LEU A 129 3.76 12.32 -12.80
CA LEU A 129 3.25 11.98 -14.14
C LEU A 129 3.12 13.21 -15.05
N GLU A 130 2.86 14.40 -14.49
CA GLU A 130 2.69 15.62 -15.26
C GLU A 130 4.03 16.27 -15.60
N LEU A 131 4.01 17.14 -16.62
CA LEU A 131 5.19 17.92 -17.00
C LEU A 131 5.49 18.99 -15.93
N GLY A 132 6.76 19.14 -15.59
CA GLY A 132 7.22 20.11 -14.59
C GLY A 132 8.36 19.51 -13.76
N GLU A 133 8.96 20.29 -12.89
CA GLU A 133 9.98 19.81 -11.96
C GLU A 133 9.28 19.39 -10.64
N PRO A 134 9.32 18.12 -10.24
CA PRO A 134 8.71 17.67 -9.00
C PRO A 134 9.43 18.30 -7.80
N THR A 135 8.70 18.54 -6.73
CA THR A 135 9.23 19.09 -5.48
C THR A 135 10.19 18.10 -4.79
N VAL A 136 11.02 18.63 -3.89
CA VAL A 136 11.89 17.80 -3.03
C VAL A 136 11.06 16.88 -2.15
N GLU A 137 9.93 17.38 -1.65
CA GLU A 137 8.97 16.59 -0.86
C GLU A 137 8.44 15.40 -1.66
N CYS A 138 8.08 15.60 -2.93
CA CYS A 138 7.68 14.53 -3.83
C CYS A 138 8.82 13.49 -4.02
N GLY A 139 10.06 13.95 -4.20
CA GLY A 139 11.22 13.07 -4.31
C GLY A 139 11.46 12.24 -3.05
N ALA A 140 11.38 12.87 -1.88
CA ALA A 140 11.50 12.20 -0.59
C ALA A 140 10.37 11.18 -0.37
N LEU A 141 9.13 11.57 -0.69
CA LEU A 141 7.96 10.69 -0.61
C LEU A 141 8.09 9.50 -1.57
N PHE A 142 8.57 9.73 -2.81
CA PHE A 142 8.88 8.67 -3.77
C PHE A 142 9.88 7.66 -3.19
N TRP A 143 10.98 8.13 -2.62
CA TRP A 143 11.99 7.28 -1.99
C TRP A 143 11.38 6.41 -0.88
N LEU A 144 10.63 7.00 0.06
CA LEU A 144 10.00 6.29 1.16
C LEU A 144 8.99 5.24 0.70
N LEU A 145 8.14 5.58 -0.28
CA LEU A 145 7.12 4.69 -0.83
C LEU A 145 7.75 3.55 -1.66
N ARG A 146 8.87 3.81 -2.35
CA ARG A 146 9.66 2.79 -3.04
C ARG A 146 10.23 1.78 -2.05
N GLU A 147 10.91 2.24 -1.01
CA GLU A 147 11.58 1.40 -0.03
C GLU A 147 10.60 0.57 0.83
N SER A 148 9.39 1.06 1.03
CA SER A 148 8.31 0.34 1.73
C SER A 148 7.44 -0.53 0.82
N CYS A 149 7.73 -0.60 -0.49
CA CYS A 149 6.95 -1.33 -1.51
C CYS A 149 5.54 -0.79 -1.76
N VAL A 150 5.16 0.34 -1.17
CA VAL A 150 3.84 0.96 -1.33
C VAL A 150 3.67 1.56 -2.73
N LEU A 151 4.76 2.06 -3.31
CA LEU A 151 4.76 2.67 -4.63
C LEU A 151 4.06 1.82 -5.71
N ASN A 152 4.24 0.49 -5.62
CA ASN A 152 3.62 -0.46 -6.57
C ASN A 152 2.09 -0.51 -6.51
N GLU A 153 1.48 0.03 -5.45
CA GLU A 153 0.03 0.06 -5.28
C GLU A 153 -0.60 1.35 -5.79
N LEU A 154 0.23 2.38 -6.04
CA LEU A 154 -0.22 3.71 -6.40
C LEU A 154 -0.20 3.98 -7.92
N PHE A 155 0.49 3.16 -8.69
CA PHE A 155 0.66 3.33 -10.13
C PHE A 155 0.33 2.04 -10.88
N SER A 156 -0.34 2.15 -12.01
CA SER A 156 -0.49 1.06 -12.96
C SER A 156 0.89 0.63 -13.51
N THR A 157 0.96 -0.55 -14.13
CA THR A 157 2.23 -1.06 -14.69
C THR A 157 2.83 -0.08 -15.71
N ARG A 158 2.00 0.54 -16.55
CA ARG A 158 2.45 1.53 -17.53
C ARG A 158 2.99 2.79 -16.86
N GLU A 159 2.25 3.34 -15.90
CA GLU A 159 2.68 4.53 -15.16
C GLU A 159 3.98 4.28 -14.38
N GLN A 160 4.20 3.07 -13.87
CA GLN A 160 5.47 2.72 -13.20
C GLN A 160 6.67 2.83 -14.15
N ASP A 161 6.52 2.42 -15.41
CA ASP A 161 7.57 2.54 -16.42
C ASP A 161 7.81 4.02 -16.76
N GLU A 162 6.76 4.83 -16.87
CA GLU A 162 6.84 6.28 -17.10
C GLU A 162 7.53 6.99 -15.92
N VAL A 163 7.11 6.72 -14.69
CA VAL A 163 7.71 7.27 -13.46
C VAL A 163 9.18 6.84 -13.33
N GLN A 164 9.50 5.56 -13.58
CA GLN A 164 10.89 5.09 -13.50
C GLN A 164 11.79 5.79 -14.50
N SER A 165 11.33 5.99 -15.72
CA SER A 165 12.08 6.70 -16.77
C SER A 165 12.33 8.15 -16.36
N ARG A 166 11.30 8.82 -15.85
CA ARG A 166 11.39 10.22 -15.40
C ARG A 166 12.33 10.38 -14.19
N VAL A 167 12.18 9.53 -13.18
CA VAL A 167 13.03 9.56 -11.98
C VAL A 167 14.49 9.31 -12.34
N THR A 168 14.76 8.43 -13.32
CA THR A 168 16.12 8.20 -13.81
C THR A 168 16.70 9.45 -14.47
N ALA A 169 15.91 10.17 -15.27
CA ALA A 169 16.33 11.44 -15.87
C ALA A 169 16.61 12.50 -14.80
N LEU A 170 15.70 12.68 -13.84
CA LEU A 170 15.87 13.60 -12.71
C LEU A 170 17.14 13.30 -11.90
N ALA A 171 17.41 12.04 -11.61
CA ALA A 171 18.62 11.62 -10.88
C ALA A 171 19.92 11.89 -11.66
N THR A 172 19.86 11.98 -12.99
CA THR A 172 21.01 12.31 -13.81
C THR A 172 21.34 13.81 -13.72
N GLU A 173 20.33 14.66 -13.67
CA GLU A 173 20.47 16.11 -13.73
C GLU A 173 20.54 16.77 -12.34
N ASN A 174 19.83 16.23 -11.35
CA ASN A 174 19.66 16.81 -10.04
C ASN A 174 20.31 15.95 -8.92
N PRO A 175 21.30 16.49 -8.18
CA PRO A 175 22.01 15.74 -7.12
C PRO A 175 21.11 15.32 -5.96
N VAL A 176 20.04 16.08 -5.65
CA VAL A 176 19.04 15.72 -4.63
C VAL A 176 18.29 14.47 -5.03
N TRP A 177 17.79 14.40 -6.27
CA TRP A 177 17.14 13.20 -6.78
C TRP A 177 18.09 12.01 -6.86
N ARG A 178 19.34 12.26 -7.24
CA ARG A 178 20.36 11.20 -7.30
C ARG A 178 20.57 10.55 -5.94
N CYS A 179 20.76 11.34 -4.87
CA CYS A 179 20.99 10.76 -3.54
C CYS A 179 19.77 9.98 -3.01
N LEU A 180 18.54 10.39 -3.34
CA LEU A 180 17.32 9.67 -2.98
C LEU A 180 17.17 8.34 -3.76
N VAL A 181 17.59 8.33 -5.03
CA VAL A 181 17.50 7.13 -5.87
C VAL A 181 18.58 6.11 -5.50
N GLU A 182 19.80 6.55 -5.19
CA GLU A 182 20.93 5.70 -4.85
C GLU A 182 20.87 5.10 -3.44
N GLU A 183 20.24 5.80 -2.48
CA GLU A 183 20.12 5.29 -1.12
C GLU A 183 19.02 4.22 -1.05
N GLU A 184 19.39 3.03 -0.59
CA GLU A 184 18.46 1.91 -0.36
C GLU A 184 18.57 1.45 1.09
N PHE A 185 17.45 1.22 1.76
CA PHE A 185 17.42 0.70 3.14
C PHE A 185 16.57 -0.55 3.34
N HIS A 186 15.98 -1.09 2.28
CA HIS A 186 15.21 -2.32 2.35
C HIS A 186 16.09 -3.56 2.62
N ASP A 187 15.52 -4.57 3.26
CA ASP A 187 16.20 -5.84 3.50
C ASP A 187 16.34 -6.66 2.21
N ALA A 188 17.31 -7.57 2.21
CA ALA A 188 17.51 -8.52 1.11
C ALA A 188 16.23 -9.33 0.76
N LEU A 189 15.40 -9.66 1.76
CA LEU A 189 14.13 -10.34 1.55
C LEU A 189 13.10 -9.44 0.85
N VAL A 190 13.04 -8.16 1.22
CA VAL A 190 12.18 -7.17 0.54
C VAL A 190 12.68 -6.95 -0.88
N ALA A 191 13.99 -6.81 -1.09
CA ALA A 191 14.60 -6.72 -2.43
C ALA A 191 14.28 -7.94 -3.30
N LEU A 192 14.37 -9.14 -2.74
CA LEU A 192 13.97 -10.38 -3.44
C LEU A 192 12.49 -10.38 -3.79
N GLY A 193 11.63 -9.93 -2.87
CA GLY A 193 10.19 -9.80 -3.08
C GLY A 193 9.85 -8.82 -4.18
N LEU A 194 10.49 -7.66 -4.23
CA LEU A 194 10.33 -6.68 -5.31
C LEU A 194 10.74 -7.25 -6.66
N LYS A 195 11.87 -7.98 -6.73
CA LYS A 195 12.29 -8.67 -7.95
C LYS A 195 11.28 -9.74 -8.38
N ALA A 196 10.77 -10.52 -7.43
CA ALA A 196 9.76 -11.55 -7.70
C ALA A 196 8.43 -10.94 -8.18
N MET A 197 7.98 -9.81 -7.58
CA MET A 197 6.78 -9.10 -8.05
C MET A 197 6.94 -8.54 -9.46
N ARG A 198 8.11 -7.97 -9.80
CA ARG A 198 8.40 -7.52 -11.17
C ARG A 198 8.40 -8.69 -12.16
N ALA A 199 9.03 -9.82 -11.80
CA ALA A 199 9.03 -11.01 -12.62
C ALA A 199 7.62 -11.60 -12.81
N LYS A 200 6.80 -11.59 -11.75
CA LYS A 200 5.39 -12.00 -11.80
C LYS A 200 4.62 -11.15 -12.81
N ARG A 201 4.73 -9.82 -12.75
CA ARG A 201 4.07 -8.92 -13.71
C ARG A 201 4.52 -9.16 -15.14
N ALA A 202 5.82 -9.40 -15.35
CA ALA A 202 6.34 -9.69 -16.69
C ALA A 202 5.85 -11.04 -17.25
N MET A 203 5.70 -12.07 -16.40
CA MET A 203 5.21 -13.40 -16.81
C MET A 203 3.69 -13.44 -16.99
N PHE A 204 2.95 -12.77 -16.12
CA PHE A 204 1.49 -12.79 -16.12
C PHE A 204 0.92 -11.47 -16.66
N ARG A 205 1.06 -11.27 -17.96
CA ARG A 205 0.39 -10.16 -18.67
C ARG A 205 -1.14 -10.29 -18.69
N ASN A 206 -1.67 -11.42 -18.21
CA ASN A 206 -3.09 -11.63 -18.10
C ASN A 206 -3.62 -10.88 -16.86
N PRO A 207 -4.49 -9.87 -17.01
CA PRO A 207 -5.03 -9.10 -15.88
C PRO A 207 -5.79 -9.97 -14.87
N TYR A 208 -6.28 -11.16 -15.27
CA TYR A 208 -6.93 -12.10 -14.35
C TYR A 208 -5.97 -12.75 -13.35
N LEU A 209 -4.67 -12.69 -13.59
CA LEU A 209 -3.65 -13.24 -12.70
C LEU A 209 -2.88 -12.13 -11.95
N GLU A 210 -3.09 -10.87 -12.29
CA GLU A 210 -2.59 -9.75 -11.50
C GLU A 210 -3.23 -9.76 -10.10
N GLY A 211 -2.43 -9.53 -9.09
CA GLY A 211 -2.88 -9.53 -7.69
C GLY A 211 -2.96 -10.92 -7.03
N VAL A 212 -2.81 -12.01 -7.76
CA VAL A 212 -2.74 -13.33 -7.14
C VAL A 212 -1.43 -13.48 -6.37
N ALA A 213 -1.50 -13.71 -5.06
CA ALA A 213 -0.35 -13.95 -4.18
C ALA A 213 0.27 -15.33 -4.43
N LEU A 214 0.93 -15.52 -5.59
CA LEU A 214 1.44 -16.81 -6.00
C LEU A 214 2.77 -17.19 -5.34
N PHE A 215 3.60 -16.20 -4.96
CA PHE A 215 4.97 -16.49 -4.53
C PHE A 215 5.32 -15.99 -3.12
N PHE A 216 4.84 -14.80 -2.72
CA PHE A 216 5.22 -14.20 -1.44
C PHE A 216 4.03 -13.49 -0.77
N PRO A 217 3.04 -14.24 -0.24
CA PRO A 217 1.85 -13.64 0.37
C PRO A 217 2.16 -12.79 1.61
N PHE A 218 3.35 -12.97 2.22
CA PHE A 218 3.82 -12.19 3.37
C PHE A 218 4.47 -10.85 3.00
N LEU A 219 4.77 -10.63 1.71
CA LEU A 219 5.25 -9.35 1.18
C LEU A 219 4.13 -8.50 0.59
N GLU A 220 3.03 -9.13 0.23
CA GLU A 220 1.86 -8.42 -0.27
C GLU A 220 1.09 -7.83 0.91
N ARG A 221 0.82 -6.54 0.86
CA ARG A 221 0.03 -5.84 1.88
C ARG A 221 -1.42 -6.27 1.86
N ARG A 222 -1.90 -6.69 0.70
CA ARG A 222 -3.27 -7.10 0.46
C ARG A 222 -3.31 -8.60 0.17
N ALA A 223 -4.11 -9.32 0.94
CA ALA A 223 -4.34 -10.74 0.71
C ALA A 223 -5.65 -10.96 -0.05
N SER A 224 -5.69 -12.04 -0.82
CA SER A 224 -6.97 -12.56 -1.31
C SER A 224 -7.76 -13.12 -0.16
N ILE A 225 -9.05 -12.80 -0.11
CA ILE A 225 -9.98 -13.33 0.89
C ILE A 225 -11.09 -14.14 0.24
N PHE A 226 -11.68 -15.05 0.99
CA PHE A 226 -12.81 -15.87 0.55
C PHE A 226 -13.99 -15.64 1.49
N ILE A 227 -15.12 -15.23 0.91
CA ILE A 227 -16.37 -14.98 1.61
C ILE A 227 -17.34 -16.07 1.26
N ASP A 228 -17.81 -16.81 2.26
CA ASP A 228 -18.72 -17.97 2.12
C ASP A 228 -20.21 -17.58 2.14
N GLN A 229 -20.54 -16.31 2.29
CA GLN A 229 -21.90 -15.78 2.28
C GLN A 229 -22.49 -15.85 0.85
N VAL A 230 -22.85 -17.03 0.40
CA VAL A 230 -23.36 -17.24 -0.96
C VAL A 230 -24.69 -18.00 -0.93
N VAL A 231 -25.69 -17.40 -1.55
CA VAL A 231 -26.96 -18.08 -1.81
C VAL A 231 -26.81 -18.97 -3.04
N LEU A 232 -27.09 -20.26 -2.91
CA LEU A 232 -27.08 -21.22 -4.01
C LEU A 232 -28.06 -20.77 -5.12
N GLY A 233 -27.63 -20.93 -6.38
CA GLY A 233 -28.48 -20.66 -7.54
C GLY A 233 -28.54 -19.19 -8.00
N THR A 234 -27.81 -18.28 -7.38
CA THR A 234 -27.79 -16.87 -7.77
C THR A 234 -26.82 -16.58 -8.93
N THR A 235 -27.10 -15.51 -9.65
CA THR A 235 -26.20 -15.01 -10.71
C THR A 235 -24.92 -14.42 -10.10
N VAL A 236 -23.88 -14.23 -10.92
CA VAL A 236 -22.62 -13.57 -10.49
C VAL A 236 -22.90 -12.16 -9.93
N LYS A 237 -23.82 -11.43 -10.55
CA LYS A 237 -24.23 -10.10 -10.10
C LYS A 237 -24.87 -10.14 -8.70
N GLU A 238 -25.80 -11.03 -8.46
CA GLU A 238 -26.47 -11.17 -7.14
C GLU A 238 -25.48 -11.59 -6.06
N ARG A 239 -24.56 -12.51 -6.36
CA ARG A 239 -23.48 -12.92 -5.45
C ARG A 239 -22.58 -11.74 -5.09
N ARG A 240 -22.21 -10.92 -6.09
CA ARG A 240 -21.41 -9.71 -5.84
C ARG A 240 -22.17 -8.71 -4.96
N THR A 241 -23.46 -8.48 -5.24
CA THR A 241 -24.31 -7.62 -4.39
C THR A 241 -24.34 -8.13 -2.94
N ALA A 242 -24.54 -9.43 -2.74
CA ALA A 242 -24.52 -10.02 -1.38
C ALA A 242 -23.18 -9.80 -0.66
N VAL A 243 -22.05 -9.93 -1.36
CA VAL A 243 -20.72 -9.62 -0.82
C VAL A 243 -20.58 -8.16 -0.45
N VAL A 244 -21.06 -7.24 -1.29
CA VAL A 244 -21.05 -5.80 -1.02
C VAL A 244 -21.86 -5.47 0.25
N GLU A 245 -23.06 -6.02 0.38
CA GLU A 245 -23.90 -5.84 1.57
C GLU A 245 -23.24 -6.43 2.84
N TYR A 246 -22.67 -7.61 2.74
CA TYR A 246 -21.95 -8.26 3.84
C TYR A 246 -20.77 -7.40 4.32
N LEU A 247 -19.96 -6.88 3.40
CA LEU A 247 -18.81 -6.03 3.74
C LEU A 247 -19.25 -4.69 4.33
N LYS A 248 -20.30 -4.07 3.77
CA LYS A 248 -20.87 -2.83 4.32
C LYS A 248 -21.39 -3.03 5.73
N ALA A 249 -22.07 -4.14 6.00
CA ALA A 249 -22.55 -4.48 7.35
C ALA A 249 -21.41 -4.67 8.36
N ARG A 250 -20.20 -4.97 7.90
CA ARG A 250 -18.96 -5.06 8.71
C ARG A 250 -18.19 -3.75 8.82
N GLY A 251 -18.71 -2.65 8.28
CA GLY A 251 -18.10 -1.33 8.38
C GLY A 251 -17.08 -1.00 7.30
N HIS A 252 -16.99 -1.81 6.23
CA HIS A 252 -16.15 -1.50 5.08
C HIS A 252 -16.83 -0.48 4.16
N ARG A 253 -16.03 0.43 3.60
CA ARG A 253 -16.45 1.32 2.51
C ARG A 253 -16.32 0.56 1.20
N VAL A 254 -17.46 0.24 0.55
CA VAL A 254 -17.47 -0.58 -0.67
C VAL A 254 -18.20 0.13 -1.79
N ARG A 255 -17.55 0.21 -2.96
CA ARG A 255 -18.09 0.79 -4.18
C ARG A 255 -17.82 -0.16 -5.36
N GLU A 256 -18.80 -0.31 -6.26
CA GLU A 256 -18.61 -0.99 -7.55
C GLU A 256 -18.02 -0.01 -8.56
N VAL A 257 -16.94 -0.39 -9.23
CA VAL A 257 -16.23 0.44 -10.21
C VAL A 257 -16.18 -0.31 -11.54
N PRO A 258 -16.79 0.23 -12.62
CA PRO A 258 -16.66 -0.33 -13.95
C PRO A 258 -15.19 -0.30 -14.42
N ASN A 259 -14.70 -1.42 -14.95
CA ASN A 259 -13.37 -1.53 -15.54
C ASN A 259 -13.47 -2.33 -16.86
N GLY A 260 -13.69 -1.63 -17.96
CA GLY A 260 -13.94 -2.25 -19.26
C GLY A 260 -15.16 -3.18 -19.25
N SER A 261 -14.95 -4.47 -19.50
CA SER A 261 -16.01 -5.49 -19.51
C SER A 261 -16.31 -6.09 -18.13
N GLU A 262 -15.55 -5.75 -17.10
CA GLU A 262 -15.72 -6.27 -15.74
C GLU A 262 -16.12 -5.17 -14.75
N THR A 263 -16.55 -5.59 -13.56
CA THR A 263 -16.82 -4.69 -12.44
C THR A 263 -15.90 -5.08 -11.29
N LEU A 264 -15.08 -4.13 -10.85
CA LEU A 264 -14.23 -4.25 -9.66
C LEU A 264 -14.98 -3.77 -8.43
N LEU A 265 -14.55 -4.23 -7.27
CA LEU A 265 -14.94 -3.66 -5.98
C LEU A 265 -13.79 -2.79 -5.46
N GLU A 266 -14.05 -1.52 -5.24
CA GLU A 266 -13.19 -0.68 -4.43
C GLU A 266 -13.63 -0.86 -2.97
N ILE A 267 -12.72 -1.37 -2.14
CA ILE A 267 -12.94 -1.66 -0.73
C ILE A 267 -11.88 -0.91 0.06
N ASP A 268 -12.29 0.05 0.89
CA ASP A 268 -11.42 0.88 1.71
C ASP A 268 -10.24 1.51 0.92
N GLY A 269 -10.50 1.98 -0.31
CA GLY A 269 -9.53 2.58 -1.22
C GLY A 269 -8.66 1.58 -2.00
N SER A 270 -8.97 0.30 -1.95
CA SER A 270 -8.24 -0.76 -2.65
C SER A 270 -9.14 -1.51 -3.62
N PHE A 271 -8.61 -1.87 -4.80
CA PHE A 271 -9.39 -2.54 -5.83
C PHE A 271 -9.29 -4.07 -5.73
N TYR A 272 -10.43 -4.73 -5.88
CA TYR A 272 -10.55 -6.18 -5.84
C TYR A 272 -11.42 -6.68 -6.99
N ARG A 273 -10.98 -7.79 -7.57
CA ARG A 273 -11.82 -8.59 -8.47
C ARG A 273 -12.59 -9.60 -7.65
N ALA A 274 -13.91 -9.64 -7.83
CA ALA A 274 -14.79 -10.57 -7.15
C ALA A 274 -15.24 -11.65 -8.12
N TRP A 275 -14.90 -12.91 -7.88
CA TRP A 275 -15.37 -14.02 -8.69
C TRP A 275 -15.88 -15.20 -7.87
N PRO A 276 -16.89 -15.93 -8.40
CA PRO A 276 -17.39 -17.14 -7.77
C PRO A 276 -16.33 -18.23 -7.77
N THR A 277 -16.13 -18.86 -6.62
CA THR A 277 -15.23 -20.00 -6.50
C THR A 277 -15.68 -20.94 -5.40
N THR A 278 -15.00 -22.08 -5.29
CA THR A 278 -15.24 -23.08 -4.26
C THR A 278 -13.94 -23.29 -3.49
N ARG A 279 -13.99 -23.17 -2.18
CA ARG A 279 -12.87 -23.49 -1.29
C ARG A 279 -13.16 -24.81 -0.57
N THR A 280 -12.20 -25.74 -0.61
CA THR A 280 -12.32 -27.02 0.09
C THR A 280 -11.49 -26.97 1.37
N VAL A 281 -12.14 -27.08 2.53
CA VAL A 281 -11.50 -27.25 3.85
C VAL A 281 -11.70 -28.68 4.33
N ARG A 282 -12.95 -29.12 4.54
CA ARG A 282 -13.37 -30.51 4.76
C ARG A 282 -14.47 -30.89 3.79
N LEU A 283 -15.32 -29.95 3.48
CA LEU A 283 -16.36 -30.03 2.47
C LEU A 283 -16.15 -28.87 1.48
N PRO A 284 -16.59 -29.02 0.22
CA PRO A 284 -16.55 -27.92 -0.74
C PRO A 284 -17.56 -26.84 -0.33
N ILE A 285 -17.06 -25.64 -0.08
CA ILE A 285 -17.87 -24.47 0.30
C ILE A 285 -17.83 -23.50 -0.88
N GLN A 286 -19.01 -23.18 -1.42
CA GLN A 286 -19.15 -22.19 -2.48
C GLN A 286 -19.10 -20.78 -1.87
N GLY A 287 -18.44 -19.86 -2.56
CA GLY A 287 -18.31 -18.48 -2.11
C GLY A 287 -17.80 -17.56 -3.20
N MET A 288 -17.36 -16.39 -2.78
CA MET A 288 -16.71 -15.40 -3.63
C MET A 288 -15.28 -15.17 -3.15
N ALA A 289 -14.32 -15.30 -4.06
CA ALA A 289 -12.97 -14.83 -3.82
C ALA A 289 -12.87 -13.34 -4.18
N LEU A 290 -12.27 -12.56 -3.28
CA LEU A 290 -11.84 -11.20 -3.55
C LEU A 290 -10.32 -11.22 -3.74
N VAL A 291 -9.89 -10.92 -4.95
CA VAL A 291 -8.47 -10.94 -5.34
C VAL A 291 -8.03 -9.49 -5.57
N PRO A 292 -6.98 -9.01 -4.88
CA PRO A 292 -6.51 -7.64 -5.05
C PRO A 292 -6.04 -7.40 -6.49
N VAL A 293 -6.36 -6.23 -7.01
CA VAL A 293 -5.98 -5.75 -8.34
C VAL A 293 -5.21 -4.44 -8.17
N TYR A 294 -4.10 -4.32 -8.87
CA TYR A 294 -3.31 -3.10 -8.95
C TYR A 294 -3.59 -2.45 -10.31
N LEU A 295 -4.27 -1.30 -10.31
CA LEU A 295 -4.68 -0.56 -11.51
C LEU A 295 -3.64 0.45 -11.90
#